data_d9af1b830f042a0d83832e8f4cfb0040
#
_entry.id   d9af1b830f042a0d83832e8f4cfb0040
#
_cell.length_a   1.000
_cell.length_b   1.000
_cell.length_c   1.000
_cell.angle_alpha   90.00
_cell.angle_beta   90.00
_cell.angle_gamma   90.00
#
_symmetry.space_group_name_H-M   'P 1'
#
loop_
_entity.id
_entity.type
_entity.pdbx_description
1 polymer ?
#
loop_
_entity_poly.entity_id
_entity_poly.type
_entity_poly.pdbx_seq_one_letter_code
_entity_poly.pdbx_strand_id
1 'polypeptide(L)'
;MDHPTPQITPESWVTRNRGPILLTLLSIVFTLLFLYTFYVCPGSRLGPEQPIPFSHRLHAGHKAIQCKFCHPYVGVSNHPGIPPVEKCLYCHNHIIARHPWILKEHEYFNTETPTPWKKVWYLPEHVLFNHQRHIRKEIACQECHGKVEAQDRLKGERFKMGFCIECHREKNANLDCWLACHS
;
A
#
# COMPACT_ATOMS: atom_id res chain seq x y z
N MET A 1 52.07 -13.32 66.44
CA MET A 1 50.90 -13.81 65.71
C MET A 1 50.35 -12.62 64.91
N ASP A 2 50.78 -12.50 63.65
CA ASP A 2 50.36 -11.41 62.79
C ASP A 2 49.01 -11.80 62.13
N HIS A 3 47.96 -11.09 62.49
CA HIS A 3 46.67 -11.21 61.79
C HIS A 3 46.79 -10.45 60.45
N PRO A 4 46.53 -11.12 59.31
CA PRO A 4 46.53 -10.43 58.06
C PRO A 4 45.33 -9.47 58.02
N THR A 5 45.59 -8.19 57.78
CA THR A 5 44.56 -7.17 57.53
C THR A 5 43.81 -7.52 56.22
N PRO A 6 42.50 -7.56 56.23
CA PRO A 6 41.74 -7.83 55.00
C PRO A 6 41.98 -6.73 53.95
N GLN A 7 42.55 -7.12 52.83
CA GLN A 7 42.73 -6.23 51.67
C GLN A 7 41.36 -5.99 51.02
N ILE A 8 40.74 -4.86 51.28
CA ILE A 8 39.53 -4.43 50.60
C ILE A 8 39.96 -3.93 49.23
N THR A 9 39.82 -4.76 48.22
CA THR A 9 39.97 -4.30 46.81
C THR A 9 38.80 -3.39 46.46
N PRO A 10 39.05 -2.17 46.02
CA PRO A 10 37.96 -1.26 45.61
C PRO A 10 37.21 -1.89 44.43
N GLU A 11 35.93 -2.20 44.61
CA GLU A 11 35.07 -2.59 43.49
C GLU A 11 35.10 -1.47 42.43
N SER A 12 35.30 -1.88 41.20
CA SER A 12 35.29 -0.91 40.09
C SER A 12 33.91 -0.22 40.02
N TRP A 13 33.91 1.07 39.65
CA TRP A 13 32.65 1.84 39.49
C TRP A 13 31.61 1.08 38.63
N VAL A 14 32.07 0.38 37.59
CA VAL A 14 31.26 -0.42 36.68
C VAL A 14 30.57 -1.59 37.42
N THR A 15 31.29 -2.32 38.30
CA THR A 15 30.69 -3.42 39.04
C THR A 15 29.60 -2.97 39.99
N ARG A 16 29.81 -1.81 40.66
CA ARG A 16 28.83 -1.21 41.57
C ARG A 16 27.59 -0.69 40.84
N ASN A 17 27.71 -0.26 39.58
CA ASN A 17 26.62 0.33 38.79
C ASN A 17 26.10 -0.60 37.69
N ARG A 18 26.37 -1.90 37.73
CA ARG A 18 25.92 -2.87 36.70
C ARG A 18 24.41 -2.85 36.46
N GLY A 19 23.61 -2.79 37.51
CA GLY A 19 22.16 -2.75 37.42
C GLY A 19 21.63 -1.53 36.64
N PRO A 20 21.92 -0.31 37.08
CA PRO A 20 21.47 0.89 36.36
C PRO A 20 22.06 1.00 34.95
N ILE A 21 23.30 0.60 34.72
CA ILE A 21 23.88 0.58 33.36
C ILE A 21 23.11 -0.37 32.45
N LEU A 22 22.83 -1.58 32.90
CA LEU A 22 22.06 -2.57 32.14
C LEU A 22 20.66 -2.07 31.83
N LEU A 23 19.95 -1.50 32.80
CA LEU A 23 18.62 -0.93 32.59
C LEU A 23 18.62 0.21 31.56
N THR A 24 19.62 1.08 31.63
CA THR A 24 19.77 2.17 30.65
C THR A 24 20.01 1.64 29.24
N LEU A 25 20.90 0.67 29.08
CA LEU A 25 21.16 0.03 27.78
C LEU A 25 19.92 -0.67 27.23
N LEU A 26 19.19 -1.41 28.05
CA LEU A 26 17.94 -2.07 27.66
C LEU A 26 16.89 -1.03 27.24
N SER A 27 16.77 0.08 27.98
CA SER A 27 15.84 1.17 27.63
C SER A 27 16.21 1.80 26.28
N ILE A 28 17.48 2.05 26.03
CA ILE A 28 17.97 2.59 24.74
C ILE A 28 17.64 1.60 23.60
N VAL A 29 17.97 0.33 23.76
CA VAL A 29 17.70 -0.71 22.77
C VAL A 29 16.20 -0.80 22.49
N PHE A 30 15.37 -0.82 23.53
CA PHE A 30 13.91 -0.86 23.38
C PHE A 30 13.37 0.37 22.63
N THR A 31 13.87 1.55 23.01
CA THR A 31 13.48 2.81 22.33
C THR A 31 13.89 2.81 20.87
N LEU A 32 15.10 2.39 20.54
CA LEU A 32 15.58 2.29 19.17
C LEU A 32 14.78 1.27 18.36
N LEU A 33 14.47 0.12 18.95
CA LEU A 33 13.65 -0.91 18.32
C LEU A 33 12.22 -0.41 18.09
N PHE A 34 11.64 0.29 19.06
CA PHE A 34 10.32 0.91 18.94
C PHE A 34 10.30 1.96 17.83
N LEU A 35 11.28 2.85 17.80
CA LEU A 35 11.40 3.85 16.73
C LEU A 35 11.61 3.19 15.36
N TYR A 36 12.44 2.18 15.29
CA TYR A 36 12.65 1.42 14.05
C TYR A 36 11.35 0.77 13.56
N THR A 37 10.62 0.06 14.44
CA THR A 37 9.36 -0.59 14.06
C THR A 37 8.27 0.41 13.69
N PHE A 38 8.25 1.59 14.31
CA PHE A 38 7.23 2.60 14.05
C PHE A 38 7.53 3.48 12.83
N TYR A 39 8.78 3.86 12.61
CA TYR A 39 9.16 4.81 11.57
C TYR A 39 9.82 4.18 10.35
N VAL A 40 10.62 3.13 10.52
CA VAL A 40 11.42 2.51 9.44
C VAL A 40 10.75 1.27 8.90
N CYS A 41 10.11 0.48 9.77
CA CYS A 41 9.33 -0.69 9.38
C CYS A 41 7.83 -0.37 9.46
N PRO A 42 7.29 0.50 8.59
CA PRO A 42 5.85 0.71 8.54
C PRO A 42 5.25 -0.65 8.19
N GLY A 43 4.48 -1.19 9.12
CA GLY A 43 3.77 -2.45 8.93
C GLY A 43 3.12 -2.46 7.55
N SER A 44 3.03 -3.62 6.94
CA SER A 44 2.50 -3.83 5.60
C SER A 44 1.32 -2.87 5.36
N ARG A 45 1.51 -1.87 4.51
CA ARG A 45 0.46 -0.93 4.10
C ARG A 45 -0.53 -1.66 3.18
N LEU A 46 -0.97 -2.83 3.64
CA LEU A 46 -2.04 -3.55 2.96
C LEU A 46 -3.28 -2.68 3.01
N GLY A 47 -3.89 -2.49 1.88
CA GLY A 47 -5.15 -1.78 1.78
C GLY A 47 -6.27 -2.52 2.54
N PRO A 48 -7.47 -1.95 2.56
CA PRO A 48 -8.61 -2.52 3.26
C PRO A 48 -8.93 -3.92 2.73
N GLU A 49 -9.45 -4.77 3.60
CA GLU A 49 -10.02 -6.04 3.18
C GLU A 49 -11.23 -5.80 2.30
N GLN A 50 -11.25 -6.45 1.16
CA GLN A 50 -12.29 -6.29 0.15
C GLN A 50 -13.43 -7.29 0.40
N PRO A 51 -14.67 -6.99 -0.03
CA PRO A 51 -15.82 -7.89 0.11
C PRO A 51 -15.63 -9.21 -0.66
N ILE A 52 -14.86 -9.16 -1.75
CA ILE A 52 -14.38 -10.32 -2.50
C ILE A 52 -12.85 -10.26 -2.51
N PRO A 53 -12.12 -11.29 -2.07
CA PRO A 53 -10.66 -11.30 -2.07
C PRO A 53 -10.12 -11.48 -3.49
N PHE A 54 -10.12 -10.40 -4.26
CA PHE A 54 -9.65 -10.38 -5.64
C PHE A 54 -8.12 -10.30 -5.69
N SER A 55 -7.50 -11.22 -6.44
CA SER A 55 -6.05 -11.28 -6.63
C SER A 55 -5.64 -10.68 -7.98
N HIS A 56 -4.99 -9.51 -7.97
CA HIS A 56 -4.36 -8.95 -9.16
C HIS A 56 -3.19 -9.82 -9.63
N ARG A 57 -2.45 -10.45 -8.71
CA ARG A 57 -1.36 -11.36 -9.05
C ARG A 57 -1.84 -12.53 -9.91
N LEU A 58 -3.01 -13.10 -9.59
CA LEU A 58 -3.56 -14.17 -10.38
C LEU A 58 -4.02 -13.68 -11.75
N HIS A 59 -4.81 -12.61 -11.81
CA HIS A 59 -5.46 -12.14 -13.04
C HIS A 59 -4.49 -11.37 -13.96
N ALA A 60 -3.86 -10.33 -13.44
CA ALA A 60 -2.95 -9.49 -14.23
C ALA A 60 -1.53 -10.09 -14.33
N GLY A 61 -1.05 -10.74 -13.25
CA GLY A 61 0.24 -11.40 -13.25
C GLY A 61 0.25 -12.73 -14.01
N HIS A 62 -0.30 -13.78 -13.42
CA HIS A 62 -0.21 -15.13 -13.99
C HIS A 62 -1.05 -15.32 -15.26
N LYS A 63 -2.24 -14.70 -15.35
CA LYS A 63 -3.11 -14.82 -16.53
C LYS A 63 -2.86 -13.72 -17.56
N ALA A 64 -1.99 -12.76 -17.28
CA ALA A 64 -1.63 -11.65 -18.15
C ALA A 64 -2.82 -10.84 -18.70
N ILE A 65 -3.92 -10.78 -17.95
CA ILE A 65 -5.08 -9.97 -18.31
C ILE A 65 -4.70 -8.50 -18.18
N GLN A 66 -4.85 -7.75 -19.26
CA GLN A 66 -4.46 -6.34 -19.31
C GLN A 66 -5.32 -5.47 -18.38
N CYS A 67 -4.71 -4.47 -17.77
CA CYS A 67 -5.37 -3.55 -16.83
C CYS A 67 -6.65 -2.91 -17.43
N LYS A 68 -6.57 -2.48 -18.70
CA LYS A 68 -7.68 -1.85 -19.43
C LYS A 68 -8.85 -2.78 -19.72
N PHE A 69 -8.68 -4.09 -19.63
CA PHE A 69 -9.79 -5.02 -19.76
C PHE A 69 -10.78 -4.86 -18.60
N CYS A 70 -10.27 -4.72 -17.38
CA CYS A 70 -11.09 -4.54 -16.19
C CYS A 70 -11.36 -3.06 -15.87
N HIS A 71 -10.41 -2.15 -16.22
CA HIS A 71 -10.52 -0.71 -16.00
C HIS A 71 -10.67 0.06 -17.34
N PRO A 72 -11.80 -0.09 -18.06
CA PRO A 72 -11.92 0.44 -19.43
C PRO A 72 -12.00 1.97 -19.50
N TYR A 73 -12.36 2.63 -18.39
CA TYR A 73 -12.62 4.07 -18.39
C TYR A 73 -11.38 4.94 -18.18
N VAL A 74 -10.21 4.32 -17.86
CA VAL A 74 -8.96 5.09 -17.62
C VAL A 74 -8.52 5.96 -18.78
N GLY A 75 -8.88 5.59 -20.02
CA GLY A 75 -8.53 6.33 -21.24
C GLY A 75 -9.56 7.38 -21.67
N VAL A 76 -10.73 7.42 -21.05
CA VAL A 76 -11.86 8.27 -21.49
C VAL A 76 -12.49 9.09 -20.37
N SER A 77 -12.15 8.82 -19.12
CA SER A 77 -12.72 9.48 -17.94
C SER A 77 -11.64 9.93 -16.94
N ASN A 78 -11.99 10.86 -16.08
CA ASN A 78 -11.17 11.23 -14.92
C ASN A 78 -11.04 10.06 -13.94
N HIS A 79 -12.11 9.25 -13.82
CA HIS A 79 -12.16 8.10 -12.93
C HIS A 79 -11.88 6.82 -13.72
N PRO A 80 -11.03 5.92 -13.21
CA PRO A 80 -10.67 4.68 -13.89
C PRO A 80 -11.85 3.71 -14.01
N GLY A 81 -12.85 3.88 -13.13
CA GLY A 81 -13.93 2.91 -12.96
C GLY A 81 -13.48 1.63 -12.30
N ILE A 82 -14.40 1.01 -11.59
CA ILE A 82 -14.29 -0.36 -11.10
C ILE A 82 -15.08 -1.23 -12.09
N PRO A 83 -14.58 -2.41 -12.48
CA PRO A 83 -15.31 -3.27 -13.41
C PRO A 83 -16.70 -3.62 -12.84
N PRO A 84 -17.75 -3.58 -13.66
CA PRO A 84 -19.06 -4.05 -13.24
C PRO A 84 -19.04 -5.56 -12.99
N VAL A 85 -20.01 -6.07 -12.22
CA VAL A 85 -20.07 -7.49 -11.82
C VAL A 85 -20.08 -8.43 -13.03
N GLU A 86 -20.75 -8.06 -14.11
CA GLU A 86 -20.82 -8.84 -15.36
C GLU A 86 -19.43 -9.13 -15.93
N LYS A 87 -18.48 -8.22 -15.74
CA LYS A 87 -17.10 -8.41 -16.20
C LYS A 87 -16.43 -9.62 -15.56
N CYS A 88 -16.72 -9.87 -14.30
CA CYS A 88 -16.24 -11.05 -13.57
C CYS A 88 -16.90 -12.32 -14.14
N LEU A 89 -18.19 -12.24 -14.40
CA LEU A 89 -19.02 -13.36 -14.84
C LEU A 89 -18.76 -13.78 -16.29
N TYR A 90 -18.12 -12.96 -17.15
CA TYR A 90 -17.72 -13.40 -18.49
C TYR A 90 -16.85 -14.66 -18.45
N CYS A 91 -16.03 -14.84 -17.44
CA CYS A 91 -15.21 -16.01 -17.25
C CYS A 91 -15.74 -16.92 -16.14
N HIS A 92 -16.19 -16.33 -15.03
CA HIS A 92 -16.54 -17.10 -13.83
C HIS A 92 -17.90 -17.78 -13.89
N ASN A 93 -18.70 -17.57 -14.92
CA ASN A 93 -19.83 -18.46 -15.24
C ASN A 93 -19.38 -19.88 -15.57
N HIS A 94 -18.13 -20.04 -16.05
CA HIS A 94 -17.57 -21.32 -16.49
C HIS A 94 -16.37 -21.76 -15.66
N ILE A 95 -15.58 -20.80 -15.15
CA ILE A 95 -14.36 -21.05 -14.38
C ILE A 95 -14.67 -20.87 -12.89
N ILE A 96 -14.47 -21.93 -12.09
CA ILE A 96 -14.74 -21.94 -10.64
C ILE A 96 -16.14 -21.41 -10.25
N ALA A 97 -17.15 -21.61 -11.11
CA ALA A 97 -18.49 -21.04 -10.96
C ALA A 97 -19.18 -21.35 -9.61
N ARG A 98 -18.80 -22.44 -8.94
CA ARG A 98 -19.34 -22.84 -7.63
C ARG A 98 -18.49 -22.37 -6.42
N HIS A 99 -17.43 -21.59 -6.67
CA HIS A 99 -16.62 -21.06 -5.58
C HIS A 99 -17.44 -20.06 -4.76
N PRO A 100 -17.38 -20.05 -3.41
CA PRO A 100 -18.20 -19.18 -2.57
C PRO A 100 -18.16 -17.70 -2.94
N TRP A 101 -16.98 -17.17 -3.29
CA TRP A 101 -16.83 -15.76 -3.71
C TRP A 101 -17.45 -15.49 -5.08
N ILE A 102 -17.49 -16.48 -5.98
CA ILE A 102 -18.16 -16.34 -7.27
C ILE A 102 -19.69 -16.42 -7.11
N LEU A 103 -20.17 -17.28 -6.22
CA LEU A 103 -21.59 -17.29 -5.87
C LEU A 103 -22.04 -15.95 -5.28
N LYS A 104 -21.19 -15.30 -4.51
CA LYS A 104 -21.46 -13.95 -3.99
C LYS A 104 -21.47 -12.88 -5.10
N GLU A 105 -20.62 -13.00 -6.13
CA GLU A 105 -20.70 -12.14 -7.32
C GLU A 105 -22.02 -12.38 -8.11
N HIS A 106 -22.48 -13.62 -8.22
CA HIS A 106 -23.79 -13.91 -8.80
C HIS A 106 -24.94 -13.30 -7.99
N GLU A 107 -24.84 -13.27 -6.66
CA GLU A 107 -25.81 -12.58 -5.81
C GLU A 107 -25.86 -11.08 -6.13
N TYR A 108 -24.70 -10.41 -6.20
CA TYR A 108 -24.63 -8.99 -6.59
C TYR A 108 -25.20 -8.76 -7.99
N PHE A 109 -24.92 -9.64 -8.95
CA PHE A 109 -25.46 -9.56 -10.29
C PHE A 109 -26.99 -9.68 -10.31
N ASN A 110 -27.53 -10.70 -9.63
CA ASN A 110 -28.96 -10.99 -9.61
C ASN A 110 -29.78 -9.93 -8.86
N THR A 111 -29.15 -9.23 -7.91
CA THR A 111 -29.77 -8.13 -7.16
C THR A 111 -29.51 -6.76 -7.79
N GLU A 112 -28.86 -6.71 -8.97
CA GLU A 112 -28.48 -5.48 -9.65
C GLU A 112 -27.69 -4.51 -8.76
N THR A 113 -26.94 -5.05 -7.79
CA THR A 113 -26.12 -4.27 -6.87
C THR A 113 -24.63 -4.38 -7.23
N PRO A 114 -23.89 -3.27 -7.30
CA PRO A 114 -22.45 -3.34 -7.54
C PRO A 114 -21.74 -3.95 -6.34
N THR A 115 -20.67 -4.72 -6.61
CA THR A 115 -19.79 -5.19 -5.54
C THR A 115 -19.27 -4.00 -4.74
N PRO A 116 -19.45 -3.95 -3.41
CA PRO A 116 -19.15 -2.78 -2.59
C PRO A 116 -17.65 -2.67 -2.30
N TRP A 117 -16.84 -2.48 -3.35
CA TRP A 117 -15.40 -2.35 -3.25
C TRP A 117 -14.98 -1.18 -2.37
N LYS A 118 -13.98 -1.40 -1.52
CA LYS A 118 -13.40 -0.36 -0.68
C LYS A 118 -12.24 0.32 -1.42
N LYS A 119 -12.26 1.65 -1.41
CA LYS A 119 -11.22 2.47 -2.04
C LYS A 119 -9.85 2.21 -1.39
N VAL A 120 -8.82 2.08 -2.22
CA VAL A 120 -7.44 1.76 -1.79
C VAL A 120 -6.53 2.97 -1.89
N TRP A 121 -6.64 3.76 -2.97
CA TRP A 121 -5.85 4.96 -3.18
C TRP A 121 -6.70 6.21 -2.97
N TYR A 122 -6.12 7.19 -2.29
CA TYR A 122 -6.79 8.44 -1.95
C TYR A 122 -5.96 9.63 -2.39
N LEU A 123 -6.65 10.60 -3.00
CA LEU A 123 -6.17 11.95 -3.20
C LEU A 123 -7.02 12.90 -2.37
N PRO A 124 -6.47 14.02 -1.85
CA PRO A 124 -7.27 15.08 -1.25
C PRO A 124 -8.31 15.62 -2.25
N GLU A 125 -9.46 16.09 -1.75
CA GLU A 125 -10.58 16.54 -2.59
C GLU A 125 -10.22 17.74 -3.48
N HIS A 126 -9.29 18.59 -3.03
CA HIS A 126 -8.79 19.74 -3.77
C HIS A 126 -7.80 19.38 -4.90
N VAL A 127 -7.50 18.09 -5.12
CA VAL A 127 -6.60 17.63 -6.18
C VAL A 127 -7.39 17.16 -7.39
N LEU A 128 -7.23 17.86 -8.49
CA LEU A 128 -7.83 17.54 -9.79
C LEU A 128 -6.93 16.57 -10.56
N PHE A 129 -7.11 15.28 -10.34
CA PHE A 129 -6.38 14.27 -11.08
C PHE A 129 -7.23 13.69 -12.23
N ASN A 130 -6.60 13.56 -13.40
CA ASN A 130 -7.26 13.01 -14.57
C ASN A 130 -6.44 11.86 -15.18
N HIS A 131 -6.93 10.63 -15.04
CA HIS A 131 -6.30 9.45 -15.61
C HIS A 131 -6.14 9.54 -17.13
N GLN A 132 -7.16 10.01 -17.85
CA GLN A 132 -7.16 10.08 -19.31
C GLN A 132 -5.93 10.84 -19.84
N ARG A 133 -5.56 11.95 -19.21
CA ARG A 133 -4.40 12.76 -19.63
C ARG A 133 -3.08 11.99 -19.50
N HIS A 134 -2.92 11.22 -18.42
CA HIS A 134 -1.74 10.41 -18.18
C HIS A 134 -1.66 9.21 -19.13
N ILE A 135 -2.79 8.53 -19.35
CA ILE A 135 -2.88 7.40 -20.29
C ILE A 135 -2.60 7.83 -21.74
N ARG A 136 -3.06 9.01 -22.16
CA ARG A 136 -2.75 9.57 -23.48
C ARG A 136 -1.26 9.92 -23.67
N LYS A 137 -0.54 10.13 -22.56
CA LYS A 137 0.91 10.33 -22.55
C LYS A 137 1.69 9.02 -22.33
N GLU A 138 1.00 7.88 -22.45
CA GLU A 138 1.58 6.54 -22.35
C GLU A 138 2.31 6.28 -21.01
N ILE A 139 1.91 6.99 -19.95
CA ILE A 139 2.43 6.73 -18.61
C ILE A 139 1.95 5.35 -18.15
N ALA A 140 2.89 4.46 -17.84
CA ALA A 140 2.56 3.11 -17.39
C ALA A 140 1.84 3.14 -16.03
N CYS A 141 0.86 2.24 -15.86
CA CYS A 141 0.09 2.16 -14.62
C CYS A 141 0.99 1.97 -13.39
N GLN A 142 2.05 1.20 -13.55
CA GLN A 142 3.03 0.87 -12.50
C GLN A 142 3.81 2.07 -11.99
N GLU A 143 3.95 3.14 -12.78
CA GLU A 143 4.63 4.37 -12.34
C GLU A 143 3.96 4.99 -11.11
N CYS A 144 2.63 4.87 -11.03
CA CYS A 144 1.84 5.40 -9.91
C CYS A 144 1.37 4.31 -8.95
N HIS A 145 0.93 3.18 -9.48
CA HIS A 145 0.31 2.12 -8.67
C HIS A 145 1.29 1.02 -8.24
N GLY A 146 2.55 1.10 -8.67
CA GLY A 146 3.54 0.05 -8.43
C GLY A 146 3.19 -1.26 -9.14
N LYS A 147 3.83 -2.34 -8.75
CA LYS A 147 3.64 -3.67 -9.35
C LYS A 147 2.38 -4.35 -8.80
N VAL A 148 1.19 -3.83 -9.19
CA VAL A 148 -0.11 -4.40 -8.78
C VAL A 148 -0.26 -5.86 -9.19
N GLU A 149 0.31 -6.21 -10.35
CA GLU A 149 0.33 -7.58 -10.89
C GLU A 149 1.12 -8.57 -10.03
N ALA A 150 1.80 -8.10 -8.99
CA ALA A 150 2.48 -8.94 -8.01
C ALA A 150 1.72 -9.04 -6.67
N GLN A 151 0.51 -8.47 -6.57
CA GLN A 151 -0.21 -8.31 -5.32
C GLN A 151 -1.52 -9.11 -5.30
N ASP A 152 -1.73 -9.88 -4.23
CA ASP A 152 -3.03 -10.51 -3.94
C ASP A 152 -3.98 -9.53 -3.27
N ARG A 153 -3.47 -8.72 -2.35
CA ARG A 153 -4.17 -7.62 -1.70
C ARG A 153 -3.40 -6.33 -1.96
N LEU A 154 -4.08 -5.36 -2.52
CA LEU A 154 -3.45 -4.11 -2.91
C LEU A 154 -2.91 -3.35 -1.70
N LYS A 155 -1.72 -2.78 -1.86
CA LYS A 155 -1.14 -1.84 -0.90
C LYS A 155 -1.64 -0.45 -1.23
N GLY A 156 -2.28 0.20 -0.27
CA GLY A 156 -2.71 1.58 -0.41
C GLY A 156 -1.53 2.53 -0.18
N GLU A 157 -1.29 3.41 -1.12
CA GLU A 157 -0.35 4.51 -0.96
C GLU A 157 -1.09 5.84 -0.98
N ARG A 158 -0.59 6.79 -0.18
CA ARG A 158 -1.06 8.17 -0.23
C ARG A 158 -0.13 8.94 -1.16
N PHE A 159 -0.66 9.37 -2.28
CA PHE A 159 0.07 10.26 -3.17
C PHE A 159 0.26 11.62 -2.50
N LYS A 160 1.52 12.00 -2.34
CA LYS A 160 1.90 13.32 -1.84
C LYS A 160 2.22 14.24 -3.01
N MET A 161 2.03 15.53 -2.84
CA MET A 161 2.32 16.55 -3.87
C MET A 161 3.73 16.41 -4.46
N GLY A 162 4.74 16.14 -3.62
CA GLY A 162 6.12 15.94 -4.07
C GLY A 162 6.28 14.84 -5.12
N PHE A 163 5.58 13.72 -4.97
CA PHE A 163 5.58 12.62 -5.93
C PHE A 163 5.11 13.05 -7.32
N CYS A 164 4.04 13.84 -7.39
CA CYS A 164 3.51 14.34 -8.65
C CYS A 164 4.44 15.38 -9.28
N ILE A 165 4.96 16.31 -8.47
CA ILE A 165 5.86 17.37 -8.93
C ILE A 165 7.18 16.81 -9.48
N GLU A 166 7.76 15.81 -8.82
CA GLU A 166 9.00 15.16 -9.25
C GLU A 166 8.83 14.55 -10.64
N CYS A 167 7.80 13.74 -10.84
CA CYS A 167 7.49 13.15 -12.16
C CYS A 167 7.19 14.22 -13.23
N HIS A 168 6.45 15.28 -12.90
CA HIS A 168 6.14 16.35 -13.82
C HIS A 168 7.39 17.14 -14.22
N ARG A 169 8.35 17.33 -13.33
CA ARG A 169 9.66 17.94 -13.63
C ARG A 169 10.48 17.07 -14.58
N GLU A 170 10.59 15.78 -14.27
CA GLU A 170 11.34 14.84 -15.10
C GLU A 170 10.78 14.71 -16.52
N LYS A 171 9.46 14.77 -16.65
CA LYS A 171 8.76 14.62 -17.93
C LYS A 171 8.43 15.95 -18.62
N ASN A 172 8.93 17.09 -18.10
CA ASN A 172 8.62 18.44 -18.60
C ASN A 172 7.12 18.68 -18.74
N ALA A 173 6.33 18.19 -17.79
CA ALA A 173 4.88 18.37 -17.75
C ALA A 173 4.50 19.66 -17.01
N ASN A 174 3.24 20.08 -17.14
CA ASN A 174 2.74 21.30 -16.51
C ASN A 174 2.86 21.23 -14.98
N LEU A 175 3.44 22.29 -14.39
CA LEU A 175 3.64 22.46 -12.94
C LEU A 175 2.76 23.58 -12.36
N ASP A 176 1.87 24.15 -13.15
CA ASP A 176 0.96 25.19 -12.66
C ASP A 176 0.03 24.61 -11.60
N CYS A 177 -0.02 25.26 -10.45
CA CYS A 177 -0.77 24.77 -9.31
C CYS A 177 -2.27 24.67 -9.60
N TRP A 178 -2.84 25.70 -10.22
CA TRP A 178 -4.28 25.83 -10.44
C TRP A 178 -4.77 25.21 -11.75
N LEU A 179 -3.95 25.27 -12.79
CA LEU A 179 -4.33 24.73 -14.10
C LEU A 179 -4.09 23.23 -14.22
N ALA A 180 -3.17 22.67 -13.43
CA ALA A 180 -2.78 21.27 -13.56
C ALA A 180 -3.21 20.39 -12.38
N CYS A 181 -3.27 20.91 -11.17
CA CYS A 181 -3.27 20.07 -9.96
C CYS A 181 -4.38 20.38 -8.95
N HIS A 182 -4.73 21.66 -8.75
CA HIS A 182 -5.66 22.07 -7.69
C HIS A 182 -6.85 22.89 -8.22
N SER A 183 -7.96 22.83 -7.47
CA SER A 183 -9.13 23.67 -7.65
C SER A 183 -9.22 24.73 -6.56
#